data_78445acb98127d618da4588e51a7ad82
#
_entry.id   78445acb98127d618da4588e51a7ad82
#
_cell.length_a   1.000
_cell.length_b   1.000
_cell.length_c   1.000
_cell.angle_alpha   90.00
_cell.angle_beta   90.00
_cell.angle_gamma   90.00
#
_symmetry.space_group_name_H-M   'P 1'
#
loop_
_entity.id
_entity.type
_entity.pdbx_description
1 polymer ?
#
loop_
_entity_poly.entity_id
_entity_poly.type
_entity_poly.pdbx_seq_one_letter_code
_entity_poly.pdbx_strand_id
1 'polypeptide(L)'
;MAETTVAYKCPNCAAPLSFKPGAANVTCEYCDEEFSVETVEKMFQKEQERAAKAAQAEEAKWDTGGAGSEWDAAEAEALKSFTCSACGATLVCDENTMATECCYCGNPTMVPSRFDGMLKPDYVIPFVKTKKDAVAALKKFYEGKMLLPAAFTANNRVEDIQPMYVPFWLFDSAVTANANFRAESSNVYETSDETVTETSVYDCEREGTMHFSRIPVDGSEKMDDTYMESIEPFDYSALVPFSASYLTGYLADKYDVDAEAAVPRADERVEVSAVGVLEGTVTGYDSVEMKEKYIAKEGGKVAYAMAPVWILTTKYDEKAYTFMMNGQTGKMVGSLPYDRNKALLYPLVPAAIMIPIAYFIAKMMLT
;
A
#
# COMPACT_ATOMS: atom_id res chain seq x y z
N MET A 1 -46.18 -7.14 19.24
CA MET A 1 -44.93 -6.37 19.25
C MET A 1 -43.89 -7.31 19.81
N ALA A 2 -42.93 -7.74 19.04
CA ALA A 2 -41.84 -8.61 19.51
C ALA A 2 -40.95 -7.74 20.42
N GLU A 3 -40.85 -8.09 21.69
CA GLU A 3 -39.86 -7.50 22.60
C GLU A 3 -38.47 -7.88 22.08
N THR A 4 -37.75 -6.89 21.58
CA THR A 4 -36.36 -7.05 21.19
C THR A 4 -35.54 -7.16 22.48
N THR A 5 -35.13 -8.34 22.87
CA THR A 5 -34.25 -8.54 24.02
C THR A 5 -32.88 -8.00 23.65
N VAL A 6 -32.51 -6.88 24.22
CA VAL A 6 -31.19 -6.27 24.06
C VAL A 6 -30.19 -7.08 24.89
N ALA A 7 -29.21 -7.72 24.24
CA ALA A 7 -28.13 -8.44 24.90
C ALA A 7 -26.89 -7.53 25.00
N TYR A 8 -26.61 -7.02 26.18
CA TYR A 8 -25.39 -6.23 26.43
C TYR A 8 -24.17 -7.14 26.51
N LYS A 9 -23.05 -6.67 26.00
CA LYS A 9 -21.77 -7.39 26.05
C LYS A 9 -20.82 -6.75 27.03
N CYS A 10 -19.96 -7.56 27.64
CA CYS A 10 -18.91 -7.11 28.53
C CYS A 10 -17.87 -6.25 27.77
N PRO A 11 -17.57 -5.03 28.18
CA PRO A 11 -16.56 -4.20 27.55
C PRO A 11 -15.17 -4.83 27.55
N ASN A 12 -14.84 -5.66 28.52
CA ASN A 12 -13.52 -6.27 28.64
C ASN A 12 -13.36 -7.57 27.81
N CYS A 13 -14.33 -8.50 27.86
CA CYS A 13 -14.18 -9.81 27.23
C CYS A 13 -15.24 -10.15 26.17
N ALA A 14 -16.17 -9.23 25.87
CA ALA A 14 -17.29 -9.37 24.95
C ALA A 14 -18.30 -10.49 25.31
N ALA A 15 -18.19 -11.09 26.49
CA ALA A 15 -19.17 -12.08 26.98
C ALA A 15 -20.52 -11.41 27.28
N PRO A 16 -21.64 -12.13 27.20
CA PRO A 16 -22.95 -11.57 27.53
C PRO A 16 -23.03 -11.17 29.00
N LEU A 17 -23.60 -9.99 29.26
CA LEU A 17 -23.84 -9.48 30.61
C LEU A 17 -25.28 -9.75 31.03
N SER A 18 -25.45 -10.21 32.27
CA SER A 18 -26.76 -10.44 32.90
C SER A 18 -27.04 -9.37 33.95
N PHE A 19 -28.05 -8.55 33.70
CA PHE A 19 -28.44 -7.48 34.62
C PHE A 19 -29.46 -7.97 35.66
N LYS A 20 -29.21 -7.65 36.92
CA LYS A 20 -30.20 -7.83 37.98
C LYS A 20 -31.06 -6.58 38.10
N PRO A 21 -32.40 -6.69 38.16
CA PRO A 21 -33.26 -5.50 38.31
C PRO A 21 -32.88 -4.68 39.51
N GLY A 22 -32.62 -3.37 39.32
CA GLY A 22 -32.26 -2.42 40.37
C GLY A 22 -30.80 -2.42 40.83
N ALA A 23 -29.93 -3.21 40.20
CA ALA A 23 -28.50 -3.13 40.49
C ALA A 23 -27.88 -1.89 39.84
N ALA A 24 -27.01 -1.17 40.56
CA ALA A 24 -26.25 -0.06 40.01
C ALA A 24 -25.03 -0.53 39.20
N ASN A 25 -24.51 -1.70 39.53
CA ASN A 25 -23.35 -2.32 38.89
C ASN A 25 -23.69 -3.72 38.38
N VAL A 26 -22.95 -4.16 37.37
CA VAL A 26 -22.99 -5.50 36.79
C VAL A 26 -21.58 -6.08 36.77
N THR A 27 -21.44 -7.32 37.29
CA THR A 27 -20.18 -8.06 37.24
C THR A 27 -20.25 -9.07 36.10
N CYS A 28 -19.22 -9.15 35.26
CA CYS A 28 -19.11 -10.14 34.22
C CYS A 28 -18.79 -11.51 34.82
N GLU A 29 -19.61 -12.54 34.54
CA GLU A 29 -19.41 -13.90 35.04
C GLU A 29 -18.21 -14.63 34.40
N TYR A 30 -17.59 -14.04 33.38
CA TYR A 30 -16.48 -14.64 32.62
C TYR A 30 -15.12 -14.06 32.96
N CYS A 31 -15.03 -12.74 33.24
CA CYS A 31 -13.77 -12.07 33.56
C CYS A 31 -13.74 -11.37 34.93
N ASP A 32 -14.83 -11.53 35.73
CA ASP A 32 -15.03 -10.98 37.06
C ASP A 32 -14.93 -9.44 37.18
N GLU A 33 -14.86 -8.75 35.99
CA GLU A 33 -14.80 -7.27 35.97
C GLU A 33 -16.17 -6.66 36.30
N GLU A 34 -16.17 -5.56 37.03
CA GLU A 34 -17.36 -4.87 37.46
C GLU A 34 -17.55 -3.53 36.76
N PHE A 35 -18.73 -3.31 36.18
CA PHE A 35 -19.08 -2.09 35.46
C PHE A 35 -20.34 -1.45 36.04
N SER A 36 -20.45 -0.11 36.00
CA SER A 36 -21.74 0.52 36.27
C SER A 36 -22.71 0.26 35.12
N VAL A 37 -23.96 -0.01 35.42
CA VAL A 37 -25.03 -0.21 34.44
C VAL A 37 -25.12 0.98 33.50
N GLU A 38 -24.99 2.20 34.00
CA GLU A 38 -25.00 3.44 33.23
C GLU A 38 -23.86 3.50 32.19
N THR A 39 -22.67 3.02 32.56
CA THR A 39 -21.52 2.96 31.60
C THR A 39 -21.79 2.00 30.48
N VAL A 40 -22.28 0.78 30.76
CA VAL A 40 -22.60 -0.22 29.76
C VAL A 40 -23.70 0.24 28.82
N GLU A 41 -24.75 0.87 29.35
CA GLU A 41 -25.85 1.43 28.55
C GLU A 41 -25.36 2.56 27.62
N LYS A 42 -24.52 3.47 28.11
CA LYS A 42 -23.94 4.55 27.28
C LYS A 42 -23.04 4.01 26.17
N MET A 43 -22.23 2.99 26.46
CA MET A 43 -21.39 2.35 25.46
C MET A 43 -22.26 1.69 24.37
N PHE A 44 -23.30 0.99 24.77
CA PHE A 44 -24.22 0.34 23.82
C PHE A 44 -25.02 1.35 22.96
N GLN A 45 -25.48 2.46 23.55
CA GLN A 45 -26.15 3.53 22.79
C GLN A 45 -25.21 4.15 21.75
N LYS A 46 -23.97 4.42 22.13
CA LYS A 46 -22.95 4.90 21.18
C LYS A 46 -22.70 3.91 20.05
N GLU A 47 -22.62 2.62 20.34
CA GLU A 47 -22.44 1.57 19.33
C GLU A 47 -23.63 1.54 18.36
N GLN A 48 -24.86 1.67 18.85
CA GLN A 48 -26.04 1.76 17.98
C GLN A 48 -26.06 3.03 17.12
N GLU A 49 -25.67 4.18 17.66
CA GLU A 49 -25.56 5.43 16.91
C GLU A 49 -24.49 5.32 15.81
N ARG A 50 -23.35 4.65 16.11
CA ARG A 50 -22.29 4.35 15.16
C ARG A 50 -22.80 3.45 14.03
N ALA A 51 -23.46 2.34 14.38
CA ALA A 51 -24.02 1.42 13.40
C ALA A 51 -25.04 2.10 12.50
N ALA A 52 -25.88 2.99 13.04
CA ALA A 52 -26.83 3.78 12.25
C ALA A 52 -26.15 4.79 11.32
N LYS A 53 -25.07 5.46 11.79
CA LYS A 53 -24.24 6.32 10.91
C LYS A 53 -23.53 5.49 9.84
N ALA A 54 -23.05 4.25 10.17
CA ALA A 54 -22.45 3.34 9.22
C ALA A 54 -23.39 2.99 8.08
N ALA A 55 -24.59 2.57 8.43
CA ALA A 55 -25.61 2.21 7.44
C ALA A 55 -25.98 3.38 6.49
N GLN A 56 -25.89 4.62 6.98
CA GLN A 56 -26.11 5.82 6.15
C GLN A 56 -24.91 6.15 5.27
N ALA A 57 -23.69 5.83 5.70
CA ALA A 57 -22.46 6.14 4.98
C ALA A 57 -22.10 5.12 3.89
N GLU A 58 -22.59 3.88 3.97
CA GLU A 58 -22.45 2.88 2.90
C GLU A 58 -23.07 3.32 1.57
N GLU A 59 -23.95 4.34 1.57
CA GLU A 59 -24.54 4.92 0.35
C GLU A 59 -23.64 5.99 -0.33
N ALA A 60 -22.61 6.50 0.32
CA ALA A 60 -21.74 7.53 -0.24
C ALA A 60 -20.76 6.93 -1.26
N LYS A 61 -21.05 7.14 -2.55
CA LYS A 61 -20.27 6.61 -3.68
C LYS A 61 -19.22 7.59 -4.16
N TRP A 62 -18.13 7.04 -4.70
CA TRP A 62 -17.16 7.81 -5.45
C TRP A 62 -17.75 8.28 -6.77
N ASP A 63 -17.51 9.54 -7.12
CA ASP A 63 -17.80 10.08 -8.45
C ASP A 63 -16.70 9.68 -9.43
N THR A 64 -16.80 8.47 -9.95
CA THR A 64 -15.85 7.91 -10.93
C THR A 64 -16.09 8.43 -12.34
N GLY A 65 -17.30 8.87 -12.65
CA GLY A 65 -17.68 9.33 -13.99
C GLY A 65 -17.07 10.68 -14.40
N GLY A 66 -16.53 11.42 -13.44
CA GLY A 66 -15.84 12.70 -13.69
C GLY A 66 -14.34 12.56 -13.95
N ALA A 67 -13.76 11.36 -13.88
CA ALA A 67 -12.34 11.14 -14.05
C ALA A 67 -11.94 11.01 -15.52
N GLY A 68 -11.00 11.85 -15.96
CA GLY A 68 -10.55 11.91 -17.35
C GLY A 68 -11.58 12.57 -18.30
N SER A 69 -11.21 12.71 -19.54
CA SER A 69 -12.05 13.30 -20.58
C SER A 69 -11.89 12.57 -21.91
N GLU A 70 -12.75 12.87 -22.89
CA GLU A 70 -12.55 12.40 -24.25
C GLU A 70 -11.39 13.16 -24.92
N TRP A 71 -10.66 12.46 -25.79
CA TRP A 71 -9.61 13.07 -26.58
C TRP A 71 -10.20 13.93 -27.69
N ASP A 72 -9.58 15.06 -27.92
CA ASP A 72 -9.74 15.84 -29.14
C ASP A 72 -9.34 15.02 -30.37
N ALA A 73 -10.08 15.13 -31.48
CA ALA A 73 -9.78 14.34 -32.69
C ALA A 73 -8.35 14.59 -33.20
N ALA A 74 -7.87 15.85 -33.16
CA ALA A 74 -6.53 16.19 -33.61
C ALA A 74 -5.43 15.66 -32.66
N GLU A 75 -5.70 15.63 -31.34
CA GLU A 75 -4.78 15.02 -30.35
C GLU A 75 -4.73 13.50 -30.52
N ALA A 76 -5.88 12.87 -30.76
CA ALA A 76 -5.94 11.42 -30.95
C ALA A 76 -5.22 10.95 -32.23
N GLU A 77 -5.27 11.73 -33.32
CA GLU A 77 -4.54 11.45 -34.58
C GLU A 77 -3.01 11.53 -34.41
N ALA A 78 -2.54 12.36 -33.47
CA ALA A 78 -1.11 12.51 -33.17
C ALA A 78 -0.56 11.38 -32.29
N LEU A 79 -1.38 10.46 -31.81
CA LEU A 79 -0.97 9.37 -30.93
C LEU A 79 -0.91 8.03 -31.69
N LYS A 80 0.09 7.23 -31.33
CA LYS A 80 0.27 5.85 -31.82
C LYS A 80 0.11 4.89 -30.66
N SER A 81 -0.44 3.74 -30.95
CA SER A 81 -0.60 2.65 -30.00
C SER A 81 0.13 1.41 -30.48
N PHE A 82 0.75 0.69 -29.56
CA PHE A 82 1.45 -0.56 -29.80
C PHE A 82 1.02 -1.62 -28.81
N THR A 83 0.66 -2.79 -29.28
CA THR A 83 0.26 -3.91 -28.42
C THR A 83 1.32 -5.00 -28.44
N CYS A 84 1.71 -5.48 -27.28
CA CYS A 84 2.64 -6.59 -27.14
C CYS A 84 1.96 -7.89 -27.52
N SER A 85 2.54 -8.65 -28.49
CA SER A 85 2.01 -9.93 -28.93
C SER A 85 2.13 -11.05 -27.87
N ALA A 86 2.97 -10.88 -26.84
CA ALA A 86 3.21 -11.90 -25.83
C ALA A 86 2.36 -11.70 -24.56
N CYS A 87 2.26 -10.49 -24.01
CA CYS A 87 1.54 -10.22 -22.76
C CYS A 87 0.30 -9.35 -22.93
N GLY A 88 0.03 -8.84 -24.15
CA GLY A 88 -1.14 -8.02 -24.45
C GLY A 88 -1.08 -6.58 -23.90
N ALA A 89 0.03 -6.15 -23.30
CA ALA A 89 0.19 -4.78 -22.84
C ALA A 89 0.08 -3.78 -24.00
N THR A 90 -0.62 -2.68 -23.80
CA THR A 90 -0.81 -1.64 -24.81
C THR A 90 -0.11 -0.36 -24.36
N LEU A 91 0.88 0.07 -25.15
CA LEU A 91 1.67 1.27 -24.94
C LEU A 91 1.25 2.35 -25.93
N VAL A 92 1.16 3.59 -25.45
CA VAL A 92 0.82 4.77 -26.25
C VAL A 92 2.02 5.71 -26.28
N CYS A 93 2.25 6.35 -27.40
CA CYS A 93 3.31 7.33 -27.58
C CYS A 93 2.92 8.38 -28.63
N ASP A 94 3.72 9.42 -28.75
CA ASP A 94 3.58 10.41 -29.82
C ASP A 94 3.98 9.83 -31.21
N GLU A 95 3.70 10.58 -32.27
CA GLU A 95 3.97 10.14 -33.65
C GLU A 95 5.47 9.86 -33.93
N ASN A 96 6.39 10.49 -33.17
CA ASN A 96 7.84 10.39 -33.36
C ASN A 96 8.49 9.29 -32.48
N THR A 97 7.75 8.75 -31.51
CA THR A 97 8.23 7.72 -30.61
C THR A 97 7.76 6.33 -31.08
N MET A 98 8.61 5.32 -30.91
CA MET A 98 8.28 3.93 -31.25
C MET A 98 8.55 3.02 -30.04
N ALA A 99 7.58 2.17 -29.72
CA ALA A 99 7.79 1.08 -28.80
C ALA A 99 8.43 -0.10 -29.55
N THR A 100 9.72 -0.33 -29.36
CA THR A 100 10.45 -1.41 -30.04
C THR A 100 10.51 -2.70 -29.23
N GLU A 101 10.33 -2.62 -27.92
CA GLU A 101 10.37 -3.72 -26.98
C GLU A 101 9.32 -3.50 -25.88
N CYS A 102 8.70 -4.58 -25.42
CA CYS A 102 7.74 -4.49 -24.32
C CYS A 102 8.46 -4.27 -22.99
N CYS A 103 8.21 -3.15 -22.35
CA CYS A 103 8.80 -2.81 -21.05
C CYS A 103 8.37 -3.75 -19.90
N TYR A 104 7.26 -4.50 -20.08
CA TYR A 104 6.74 -5.43 -19.08
C TYR A 104 7.35 -6.82 -19.16
N CYS A 105 7.37 -7.42 -20.33
CA CYS A 105 7.82 -8.81 -20.49
C CYS A 105 9.13 -8.96 -21.27
N GLY A 106 9.71 -7.85 -21.75
CA GLY A 106 10.93 -7.85 -22.56
C GLY A 106 10.75 -8.56 -23.92
N ASN A 107 9.51 -8.62 -24.45
CA ASN A 107 9.29 -9.16 -25.80
C ASN A 107 9.71 -8.14 -26.85
N PRO A 108 10.58 -8.51 -27.83
CA PRO A 108 11.05 -7.58 -28.86
C PRO A 108 10.01 -7.28 -29.95
N THR A 109 8.79 -7.82 -29.84
CA THR A 109 7.76 -7.65 -30.86
C THR A 109 6.59 -6.84 -30.33
N MET A 110 6.52 -5.59 -30.73
CA MET A 110 5.39 -4.70 -30.52
C MET A 110 4.66 -4.49 -31.84
N VAL A 111 3.35 -4.73 -31.87
CA VAL A 111 2.51 -4.61 -33.07
C VAL A 111 1.77 -3.28 -33.02
N PRO A 112 1.87 -2.42 -34.05
CA PRO A 112 1.05 -1.22 -34.14
C PRO A 112 -0.42 -1.56 -34.02
N SER A 113 -1.13 -0.84 -33.17
CA SER A 113 -2.56 -0.97 -32.95
C SER A 113 -3.24 0.40 -33.08
N ARG A 114 -4.56 0.40 -33.22
CA ARG A 114 -5.30 1.64 -33.27
C ARG A 114 -5.36 2.24 -31.86
N PHE A 115 -5.13 3.56 -31.77
CA PHE A 115 -5.38 4.29 -30.53
C PHE A 115 -6.90 4.35 -30.28
N ASP A 116 -7.39 3.65 -29.25
CA ASP A 116 -8.82 3.53 -28.95
C ASP A 116 -9.07 3.20 -27.48
N GLY A 117 -10.21 3.66 -26.93
CA GLY A 117 -10.72 3.25 -25.64
C GLY A 117 -9.89 3.66 -24.42
N MET A 118 -9.16 4.78 -24.51
CA MET A 118 -8.44 5.40 -23.38
C MET A 118 -8.96 6.80 -23.17
N LEU A 119 -9.27 7.17 -21.93
CA LEU A 119 -9.58 8.55 -21.56
C LEU A 119 -8.30 9.39 -21.59
N LYS A 120 -8.45 10.68 -21.87
CA LYS A 120 -7.38 11.67 -21.71
C LYS A 120 -7.21 11.94 -20.22
N PRO A 121 -5.98 11.86 -19.69
CA PRO A 121 -5.72 12.18 -18.30
C PRO A 121 -6.08 13.62 -17.94
N ASP A 122 -6.52 13.84 -16.70
CA ASP A 122 -6.72 15.17 -16.15
C ASP A 122 -5.38 15.84 -15.80
N TYR A 123 -4.46 15.03 -15.25
CA TYR A 123 -3.19 15.49 -14.73
C TYR A 123 -2.02 14.59 -15.13
N VAL A 124 -0.82 15.17 -15.02
CA VAL A 124 0.44 14.45 -15.15
C VAL A 124 1.44 14.98 -14.11
N ILE A 125 2.26 14.07 -13.59
CA ILE A 125 3.46 14.44 -12.82
C ILE A 125 4.64 14.43 -13.81
N PRO A 126 5.30 15.55 -14.08
CA PRO A 126 6.44 15.58 -14.99
C PRO A 126 7.63 14.77 -14.48
N PHE A 127 8.41 14.20 -15.41
CA PHE A 127 9.70 13.60 -15.07
C PHE A 127 10.66 14.62 -14.49
N VAL A 128 11.32 14.28 -13.38
CA VAL A 128 12.42 15.06 -12.77
C VAL A 128 13.75 14.33 -12.96
N LYS A 129 13.74 13.00 -12.83
CA LYS A 129 14.94 12.16 -12.97
C LYS A 129 15.22 11.84 -14.43
N THR A 130 16.47 12.05 -14.83
CA THR A 130 16.94 11.75 -16.19
C THR A 130 17.29 10.27 -16.36
N LYS A 131 17.49 9.84 -17.61
CA LYS A 131 17.98 8.48 -17.90
C LYS A 131 19.32 8.19 -17.21
N LYS A 132 20.19 9.18 -17.08
CA LYS A 132 21.48 9.04 -16.38
C LYS A 132 21.27 8.73 -14.90
N ASP A 133 20.30 9.41 -14.28
CA ASP A 133 19.96 9.18 -12.87
C ASP A 133 19.38 7.77 -12.68
N ALA A 134 18.52 7.32 -13.58
CA ALA A 134 17.92 5.99 -13.57
C ALA A 134 18.97 4.88 -13.71
N VAL A 135 19.87 5.02 -14.67
CA VAL A 135 21.00 4.07 -14.86
C VAL A 135 21.91 4.06 -13.64
N ALA A 136 22.21 5.22 -13.06
CA ALA A 136 23.04 5.30 -11.84
C ALA A 136 22.36 4.66 -10.63
N ALA A 137 21.05 4.91 -10.46
CA ALA A 137 20.26 4.29 -9.38
C ALA A 137 20.21 2.77 -9.52
N LEU A 138 20.01 2.24 -10.73
CA LEU A 138 19.99 0.81 -10.98
C LEU A 138 21.36 0.14 -10.75
N LYS A 139 22.46 0.79 -11.16
CA LYS A 139 23.82 0.32 -10.85
C LYS A 139 24.05 0.26 -9.33
N LYS A 140 23.65 1.31 -8.61
CA LYS A 140 23.72 1.35 -7.15
C LYS A 140 22.85 0.28 -6.49
N PHE A 141 21.69 -0.04 -7.06
CA PHE A 141 20.78 -1.07 -6.55
C PHE A 141 21.43 -2.46 -6.55
N TYR A 142 22.36 -2.73 -7.48
CA TYR A 142 23.12 -3.97 -7.56
C TYR A 142 24.33 -4.02 -6.61
N GLU A 143 24.83 -2.87 -6.16
CA GLU A 143 26.01 -2.79 -5.31
C GLU A 143 25.80 -3.51 -3.97
N GLY A 144 26.84 -4.22 -3.50
CA GLY A 144 26.82 -4.93 -2.21
C GLY A 144 25.93 -6.18 -2.18
N LYS A 145 25.30 -6.58 -3.26
CA LYS A 145 24.45 -7.78 -3.35
C LYS A 145 25.29 -9.02 -3.60
N MET A 146 25.90 -9.56 -2.53
CA MET A 146 26.87 -10.69 -2.59
C MET A 146 26.30 -11.95 -3.25
N LEU A 147 25.00 -12.21 -3.12
CA LEU A 147 24.35 -13.37 -3.71
C LEU A 147 23.94 -13.17 -5.18
N LEU A 148 24.15 -11.97 -5.74
CA LEU A 148 23.79 -11.70 -7.13
C LEU A 148 24.70 -12.49 -8.08
N PRO A 149 24.12 -13.21 -9.10
CA PRO A 149 24.92 -13.90 -10.10
C PRO A 149 25.75 -12.92 -10.94
N ALA A 150 27.03 -13.18 -11.15
CA ALA A 150 27.87 -12.33 -11.99
C ALA A 150 27.41 -12.29 -13.46
N ALA A 151 26.86 -13.40 -13.95
CA ALA A 151 26.28 -13.45 -15.30
C ALA A 151 25.06 -12.53 -15.47
N PHE A 152 24.28 -12.32 -14.41
CA PHE A 152 23.14 -11.39 -14.44
C PHE A 152 23.62 -9.96 -14.67
N THR A 153 24.59 -9.51 -13.88
CA THR A 153 25.14 -8.14 -14.00
C THR A 153 25.88 -7.91 -15.30
N ALA A 154 26.57 -8.93 -15.83
CA ALA A 154 27.31 -8.83 -17.08
C ALA A 154 26.40 -8.75 -18.31
N ASN A 155 25.23 -9.40 -18.26
CA ASN A 155 24.30 -9.47 -19.39
C ASN A 155 23.16 -8.45 -19.29
N ASN A 156 23.00 -7.77 -18.16
CA ASN A 156 21.94 -6.80 -17.97
C ASN A 156 22.31 -5.44 -18.60
N ARG A 157 21.53 -5.07 -19.61
CA ARG A 157 21.68 -3.79 -20.31
C ARG A 157 20.95 -2.68 -19.55
N VAL A 158 21.57 -2.20 -18.47
CA VAL A 158 20.98 -1.14 -17.65
C VAL A 158 20.67 0.15 -18.43
N GLU A 159 21.34 0.34 -19.56
CA GLU A 159 21.13 1.45 -20.48
C GLU A 159 19.81 1.33 -21.28
N ASP A 160 19.20 0.15 -21.30
CA ASP A 160 17.90 -0.10 -21.97
C ASP A 160 16.69 0.29 -21.09
N ILE A 161 16.94 0.87 -19.90
CA ILE A 161 15.88 1.42 -19.05
C ILE A 161 15.08 2.49 -19.80
N GLN A 162 13.75 2.33 -19.77
CA GLN A 162 12.81 3.14 -20.55
C GLN A 162 11.98 4.05 -19.63
N PRO A 163 11.71 5.30 -20.04
CA PRO A 163 10.77 6.16 -19.34
C PRO A 163 9.35 5.88 -19.77
N MET A 164 8.45 5.75 -18.82
CA MET A 164 7.04 5.48 -19.07
C MET A 164 6.17 6.25 -18.11
N TYR A 165 5.06 6.77 -18.61
CA TYR A 165 3.97 7.27 -17.80
C TYR A 165 3.01 6.13 -17.49
N VAL A 166 2.67 5.96 -16.21
CA VAL A 166 1.76 4.92 -15.74
C VAL A 166 0.46 5.55 -15.24
N PRO A 167 -0.70 4.90 -15.48
CA PRO A 167 -2.01 5.42 -15.08
C PRO A 167 -2.23 5.30 -13.58
N PHE A 168 -2.80 6.35 -12.99
CA PHE A 168 -3.26 6.37 -11.61
C PHE A 168 -4.64 7.01 -11.50
N TRP A 169 -5.48 6.43 -10.67
CA TRP A 169 -6.68 7.05 -10.18
C TRP A 169 -6.39 7.74 -8.84
N LEU A 170 -6.69 9.04 -8.76
CA LEU A 170 -6.46 9.86 -7.57
C LEU A 170 -7.80 10.15 -6.90
N PHE A 171 -7.96 9.68 -5.68
CA PHE A 171 -9.21 9.76 -4.93
C PHE A 171 -9.14 10.85 -3.86
N ASP A 172 -10.13 11.74 -3.85
CA ASP A 172 -10.29 12.83 -2.86
C ASP A 172 -11.58 12.62 -2.08
N SER A 173 -11.52 12.53 -0.75
CA SER A 173 -12.71 12.37 0.12
C SER A 173 -12.56 13.03 1.48
N ALA A 174 -13.67 13.48 2.04
CA ALA A 174 -13.80 13.73 3.46
C ALA A 174 -14.27 12.45 4.17
N VAL A 175 -13.71 12.18 5.33
CA VAL A 175 -13.97 10.96 6.09
C VAL A 175 -14.15 11.30 7.56
N THR A 176 -15.24 10.85 8.15
CA THR A 176 -15.40 10.81 9.60
C THR A 176 -15.10 9.41 10.10
N ALA A 177 -14.07 9.28 10.91
CA ALA A 177 -13.62 8.02 11.48
C ALA A 177 -13.78 8.01 12.98
N ASN A 178 -14.19 6.87 13.53
CA ASN A 178 -14.20 6.57 14.93
C ASN A 178 -13.55 5.21 15.14
N ALA A 179 -12.65 5.10 16.11
CA ALA A 179 -12.00 3.84 16.46
C ALA A 179 -11.86 3.69 17.96
N ASN A 180 -11.98 2.47 18.44
CA ASN A 180 -11.74 2.10 19.82
C ASN A 180 -10.48 1.26 19.92
N PHE A 181 -9.58 1.65 20.80
CA PHE A 181 -8.29 1.00 21.02
C PHE A 181 -8.19 0.48 22.44
N ARG A 182 -7.76 -0.76 22.60
CA ARG A 182 -7.28 -1.28 23.86
C ARG A 182 -5.80 -0.91 24.00
N ALA A 183 -5.49 -0.14 25.02
CA ALA A 183 -4.13 0.25 25.36
C ALA A 183 -3.70 -0.38 26.68
N GLU A 184 -2.44 -0.80 26.77
CA GLU A 184 -1.91 -1.44 27.97
C GLU A 184 -0.65 -0.72 28.45
N SER A 185 -0.53 -0.60 29.77
CA SER A 185 0.68 -0.11 30.42
C SER A 185 1.07 -1.09 31.54
N SER A 186 2.29 -1.61 31.46
CA SER A 186 2.79 -2.62 32.40
C SER A 186 3.88 -2.05 33.29
N ASN A 187 3.73 -2.28 34.58
CA ASN A 187 4.74 -1.96 35.57
C ASN A 187 5.29 -3.26 36.17
N VAL A 188 6.60 -3.42 36.13
CA VAL A 188 7.27 -4.61 36.64
C VAL A 188 8.07 -4.21 37.89
N TYR A 189 7.80 -4.87 39.02
CA TYR A 189 8.54 -4.68 40.25
C TYR A 189 8.87 -6.00 40.92
N GLU A 190 9.98 -6.03 41.64
CA GLU A 190 10.42 -7.21 42.38
C GLU A 190 9.99 -7.11 43.83
N THR A 191 9.44 -8.22 44.33
CA THR A 191 9.23 -8.45 45.77
C THR A 191 10.33 -9.38 46.29
N SER A 192 10.34 -9.70 47.60
CA SER A 192 11.35 -10.59 48.18
C SER A 192 11.42 -11.99 47.54
N ASP A 193 10.31 -12.46 46.97
CA ASP A 193 10.15 -13.86 46.54
C ASP A 193 9.73 -14.02 45.07
N GLU A 194 9.27 -12.93 44.41
CA GLU A 194 8.73 -13.00 43.05
C GLU A 194 8.84 -11.66 42.30
N THR A 195 8.84 -11.76 40.96
CA THR A 195 8.69 -10.62 40.06
C THR A 195 7.22 -10.45 39.72
N VAL A 196 6.65 -9.30 40.07
CA VAL A 196 5.25 -8.97 39.81
C VAL A 196 5.16 -8.06 38.59
N THR A 197 4.32 -8.42 37.63
CA THR A 197 3.95 -7.56 36.50
C THR A 197 2.51 -7.13 36.70
N GLU A 198 2.30 -5.83 36.89
CA GLU A 198 0.98 -5.20 36.97
C GLU A 198 0.68 -4.55 35.63
N THR A 199 -0.38 -5.02 34.95
CA THR A 199 -0.81 -4.47 33.66
C THR A 199 -2.12 -3.73 33.82
N SER A 200 -2.10 -2.44 33.56
CA SER A 200 -3.29 -1.60 33.48
C SER A 200 -3.80 -1.59 32.05
N VAL A 201 -5.09 -1.82 31.87
CA VAL A 201 -5.76 -1.86 30.56
C VAL A 201 -6.69 -0.66 30.45
N TYR A 202 -6.62 0.02 29.31
CA TYR A 202 -7.39 1.23 29.03
C TYR A 202 -8.19 1.05 27.75
N ASP A 203 -9.39 1.58 27.75
CA ASP A 203 -10.26 1.70 26.57
C ASP A 203 -10.17 3.12 26.04
N CYS A 204 -9.60 3.29 24.85
CA CYS A 204 -9.26 4.58 24.27
C CYS A 204 -10.09 4.83 23.00
N GLU A 205 -11.17 5.60 23.16
CA GLU A 205 -11.99 6.02 22.02
C GLU A 205 -11.38 7.25 21.34
N ARG A 206 -11.32 7.22 20.00
CA ARG A 206 -10.86 8.32 19.15
C ARG A 206 -11.84 8.57 18.02
N GLU A 207 -12.17 9.82 17.78
CA GLU A 207 -13.04 10.26 16.71
C GLU A 207 -12.45 11.50 16.02
N GLY A 208 -12.62 11.61 14.71
CA GLY A 208 -12.17 12.78 13.97
C GLY A 208 -12.66 12.79 12.54
N THR A 209 -12.76 14.01 11.97
CA THR A 209 -13.00 14.21 10.53
C THR A 209 -11.68 14.55 9.85
N MET A 210 -11.40 13.86 8.74
CA MET A 210 -10.16 13.97 7.97
C MET A 210 -10.49 14.23 6.51
N HIS A 211 -9.62 14.98 5.83
CA HIS A 211 -9.68 15.17 4.40
C HIS A 211 -8.50 14.45 3.75
N PHE A 212 -8.80 13.46 2.94
CA PHE A 212 -7.81 12.77 2.12
C PHE A 212 -7.83 13.36 0.72
N SER A 213 -6.66 13.72 0.22
CA SER A 213 -6.50 14.24 -1.13
C SER A 213 -5.51 13.40 -1.89
N ARG A 214 -5.89 13.07 -3.11
CA ARG A 214 -5.02 12.39 -4.08
C ARG A 214 -4.48 11.05 -3.58
N ILE A 215 -5.37 10.24 -2.96
CA ILE A 215 -5.04 8.85 -2.63
C ILE A 215 -4.85 8.11 -3.94
N PRO A 216 -3.64 7.61 -4.23
CA PRO A 216 -3.37 6.98 -5.49
C PRO A 216 -3.83 5.52 -5.50
N VAL A 217 -4.36 5.08 -6.62
CA VAL A 217 -4.52 3.67 -6.96
C VAL A 217 -4.04 3.51 -8.39
N ASP A 218 -3.11 2.59 -8.64
CA ASP A 218 -2.66 2.36 -10.01
C ASP A 218 -3.76 1.77 -10.89
N GLY A 219 -3.72 2.09 -12.18
CA GLY A 219 -4.71 1.70 -13.17
C GLY A 219 -4.23 0.57 -14.08
N SER A 220 -3.21 -0.20 -13.70
CA SER A 220 -2.60 -1.21 -14.58
C SER A 220 -2.44 -2.57 -13.90
N GLU A 221 -3.16 -3.59 -14.36
CA GLU A 221 -2.94 -4.99 -13.96
C GLU A 221 -1.59 -5.56 -14.45
N LYS A 222 -0.93 -4.90 -15.40
CA LYS A 222 0.36 -5.34 -15.93
C LYS A 222 1.51 -4.98 -15.00
N MET A 223 1.31 -3.98 -14.18
CA MET A 223 2.23 -3.61 -13.11
C MET A 223 1.95 -4.48 -11.88
N ASP A 224 3.01 -4.94 -11.23
CA ASP A 224 2.87 -5.59 -9.92
C ASP A 224 2.58 -4.51 -8.88
N ASP A 225 1.43 -4.59 -8.22
CA ASP A 225 0.96 -3.62 -7.21
C ASP A 225 2.02 -3.41 -6.12
N THR A 226 2.75 -4.49 -5.74
CA THR A 226 3.81 -4.42 -4.73
C THR A 226 4.93 -3.48 -5.17
N TYR A 227 5.28 -3.48 -6.46
CA TYR A 227 6.29 -2.57 -6.99
C TYR A 227 5.73 -1.15 -7.10
N MET A 228 4.49 -0.99 -7.59
CA MET A 228 3.86 0.32 -7.73
C MET A 228 3.71 1.01 -6.37
N GLU A 229 3.23 0.30 -5.37
CA GLU A 229 3.15 0.81 -4.00
C GLU A 229 4.53 1.09 -3.39
N SER A 230 5.51 0.23 -3.71
CA SER A 230 6.88 0.40 -3.19
C SER A 230 7.61 1.59 -3.78
N ILE A 231 7.32 2.06 -5.01
CA ILE A 231 7.93 3.28 -5.56
C ILE A 231 7.28 4.57 -5.06
N GLU A 232 6.12 4.49 -4.42
CA GLU A 232 5.50 5.65 -3.75
C GLU A 232 6.38 6.14 -2.56
N PRO A 233 6.21 7.38 -2.08
CA PRO A 233 5.25 8.37 -2.53
C PRO A 233 5.70 9.15 -3.76
N PHE A 234 4.72 9.62 -4.52
CA PHE A 234 4.90 10.73 -5.46
C PHE A 234 4.56 12.06 -4.75
N ASP A 235 5.21 13.15 -5.16
CA ASP A 235 4.82 14.48 -4.73
C ASP A 235 3.69 15.01 -5.63
N TYR A 236 2.47 14.86 -5.18
CA TYR A 236 1.27 15.27 -5.91
C TYR A 236 1.09 16.80 -5.96
N SER A 237 1.89 17.59 -5.24
CA SER A 237 1.91 19.05 -5.40
C SER A 237 2.49 19.48 -6.75
N ALA A 238 3.24 18.60 -7.40
CA ALA A 238 3.81 18.79 -8.73
C ALA A 238 2.88 18.40 -9.88
N LEU A 239 1.65 17.97 -9.61
CA LEU A 239 0.65 17.72 -10.64
C LEU A 239 0.36 18.96 -11.46
N VAL A 240 0.41 18.80 -12.79
CA VAL A 240 0.01 19.82 -13.75
C VAL A 240 -1.11 19.29 -14.66
N PRO A 241 -1.92 20.15 -15.26
CA PRO A 241 -2.89 19.72 -16.27
C PRO A 241 -2.21 18.94 -17.38
N PHE A 242 -2.80 17.82 -17.78
CA PHE A 242 -2.23 16.99 -18.83
C PHE A 242 -2.25 17.69 -20.20
N SER A 243 -1.19 17.49 -20.96
CA SER A 243 -1.10 17.83 -22.37
C SER A 243 -0.35 16.72 -23.11
N ALA A 244 -0.75 16.40 -24.33
CA ALA A 244 -0.12 15.38 -25.16
C ALA A 244 1.39 15.62 -25.39
N SER A 245 1.85 16.88 -25.25
CA SER A 245 3.28 17.23 -25.31
C SER A 245 4.15 16.55 -24.25
N TYR A 246 3.56 16.15 -23.10
CA TYR A 246 4.29 15.40 -22.07
C TYR A 246 4.63 13.97 -22.51
N LEU A 247 3.97 13.43 -23.54
CA LEU A 247 4.27 12.12 -24.08
C LEU A 247 5.43 12.12 -25.09
N THR A 248 5.94 13.30 -25.47
CA THR A 248 7.02 13.40 -26.46
C THR A 248 8.30 12.74 -25.96
N GLY A 249 8.69 11.65 -26.60
CA GLY A 249 9.87 10.85 -26.21
C GLY A 249 9.64 9.90 -25.03
N TYR A 250 8.41 9.74 -24.59
CA TYR A 250 8.00 8.87 -23.50
C TYR A 250 6.94 7.85 -23.97
N LEU A 251 6.92 6.69 -23.34
CA LEU A 251 5.81 5.74 -23.46
C LEU A 251 4.76 6.07 -22.41
N ALA A 252 3.51 5.77 -22.70
CA ALA A 252 2.44 5.79 -21.72
C ALA A 252 1.72 4.43 -21.71
N ASP A 253 1.45 3.92 -20.53
CA ASP A 253 0.63 2.73 -20.40
C ASP A 253 -0.85 3.08 -20.47
N LYS A 254 -1.62 2.24 -21.13
CA LYS A 254 -3.08 2.32 -21.14
C LYS A 254 -3.61 1.64 -19.89
N TYR A 255 -4.51 2.32 -19.14
CA TYR A 255 -5.16 1.65 -18.01
C TYR A 255 -5.98 0.44 -18.49
N ASP A 256 -5.95 -0.62 -17.73
CA ASP A 256 -6.78 -1.82 -17.88
C ASP A 256 -7.61 -2.11 -16.61
N VAL A 257 -7.39 -1.31 -15.55
CA VAL A 257 -8.25 -1.20 -14.36
C VAL A 257 -8.96 0.16 -14.44
N ASP A 258 -10.27 0.17 -14.56
CA ASP A 258 -11.06 1.42 -14.59
C ASP A 258 -11.22 2.02 -13.18
N ALA A 259 -11.73 3.26 -13.13
CA ALA A 259 -11.90 3.97 -11.87
C ALA A 259 -12.86 3.26 -10.90
N GLU A 260 -13.90 2.56 -11.41
CA GLU A 260 -14.85 1.81 -10.58
C GLU A 260 -14.18 0.56 -9.98
N ALA A 261 -13.40 -0.16 -10.76
CA ALA A 261 -12.64 -1.31 -10.30
C ALA A 261 -11.57 -0.94 -9.26
N ALA A 262 -11.04 0.29 -9.29
CA ALA A 262 -10.07 0.81 -8.35
C ALA A 262 -10.68 1.22 -6.99
N VAL A 263 -12.00 1.41 -6.89
CA VAL A 263 -12.69 1.88 -5.67
C VAL A 263 -12.39 1.02 -4.43
N PRO A 264 -12.46 -0.33 -4.47
CA PRO A 264 -12.20 -1.14 -3.27
C PRO A 264 -10.81 -0.90 -2.69
N ARG A 265 -9.80 -0.70 -3.56
CA ARG A 265 -8.43 -0.42 -3.12
C ARG A 265 -8.30 0.99 -2.54
N ALA A 266 -8.99 1.97 -3.13
CA ALA A 266 -9.06 3.33 -2.57
C ALA A 266 -9.69 3.32 -1.17
N ASP A 267 -10.78 2.58 -1.00
CA ASP A 267 -11.46 2.44 0.28
C ASP A 267 -10.56 1.83 1.35
N GLU A 268 -9.83 0.78 1.03
CA GLU A 268 -8.85 0.16 1.93
C GLU A 268 -7.75 1.14 2.34
N ARG A 269 -7.19 1.91 1.38
CA ARG A 269 -6.15 2.91 1.66
C ARG A 269 -6.65 4.04 2.54
N VAL A 270 -7.87 4.52 2.31
CA VAL A 270 -8.54 5.53 3.15
C VAL A 270 -8.72 5.00 4.56
N GLU A 271 -9.25 3.78 4.68
CA GLU A 271 -9.51 3.14 5.95
C GLU A 271 -8.23 2.97 6.79
N VAL A 272 -7.18 2.38 6.19
CA VAL A 272 -5.88 2.19 6.85
C VAL A 272 -5.28 3.53 7.29
N SER A 273 -5.37 4.54 6.42
CA SER A 273 -4.84 5.87 6.73
C SER A 273 -5.61 6.56 7.86
N ALA A 274 -6.95 6.47 7.85
CA ALA A 274 -7.79 7.08 8.88
C ALA A 274 -7.56 6.43 10.24
N VAL A 275 -7.50 5.09 10.30
CA VAL A 275 -7.19 4.35 11.53
C VAL A 275 -5.80 4.71 12.03
N GLY A 276 -4.78 4.75 11.15
CA GLY A 276 -3.41 5.10 11.53
C GLY A 276 -3.28 6.50 12.11
N VAL A 277 -4.04 7.49 11.60
CA VAL A 277 -4.09 8.84 12.18
C VAL A 277 -4.69 8.81 13.59
N LEU A 278 -5.78 8.07 13.79
CA LEU A 278 -6.41 7.95 15.12
C LEU A 278 -5.52 7.20 16.10
N GLU A 279 -4.92 6.09 15.69
CA GLU A 279 -3.98 5.29 16.49
C GLU A 279 -2.77 6.12 16.94
N GLY A 280 -2.21 6.94 16.04
CA GLY A 280 -1.10 7.83 16.35
C GLY A 280 -1.40 8.87 17.45
N THR A 281 -2.68 9.08 17.81
CA THR A 281 -3.10 9.93 18.94
C THR A 281 -3.17 9.18 20.28
N VAL A 282 -3.11 7.85 20.26
CA VAL A 282 -3.12 7.01 21.48
C VAL A 282 -1.67 6.79 21.91
N THR A 283 -1.18 7.68 22.75
CA THR A 283 0.23 7.71 23.18
C THR A 283 0.40 7.50 24.68
N GLY A 284 1.58 7.04 25.09
CA GLY A 284 1.92 6.85 26.52
C GLY A 284 1.59 5.47 27.06
N TYR A 285 1.36 4.50 26.21
CA TYR A 285 1.11 3.10 26.52
C TYR A 285 2.20 2.20 25.95
N ASP A 286 2.37 1.02 26.54
CA ASP A 286 3.36 0.02 26.07
C ASP A 286 2.87 -0.74 24.85
N SER A 287 1.55 -0.97 24.76
CA SER A 287 0.90 -1.57 23.59
C SER A 287 -0.44 -0.90 23.31
N VAL A 288 -0.79 -0.84 22.02
CA VAL A 288 -2.09 -0.34 21.55
C VAL A 288 -2.61 -1.33 20.51
N GLU A 289 -3.84 -1.78 20.68
CA GLU A 289 -4.51 -2.70 19.77
C GLU A 289 -5.87 -2.14 19.38
N MET A 290 -6.15 -2.02 18.08
CA MET A 290 -7.46 -1.62 17.59
C MET A 290 -8.48 -2.73 17.85
N LYS A 291 -9.62 -2.40 18.45
CA LYS A 291 -10.72 -3.32 18.71
C LYS A 291 -11.87 -3.14 17.73
N GLU A 292 -12.28 -1.91 17.55
CA GLU A 292 -13.41 -1.57 16.69
C GLU A 292 -13.10 -0.31 15.88
N LYS A 293 -13.61 -0.25 14.68
CA LYS A 293 -13.51 0.93 13.83
C LYS A 293 -14.82 1.19 13.12
N TYR A 294 -15.08 2.44 12.87
CA TYR A 294 -16.19 2.92 12.08
C TYR A 294 -15.72 4.05 11.18
N ILE A 295 -15.98 3.95 9.89
CA ILE A 295 -15.51 4.93 8.90
C ILE A 295 -16.68 5.31 7.99
N ALA A 296 -17.04 6.59 8.05
CA ALA A 296 -18.05 7.21 7.20
C ALA A 296 -17.38 8.09 6.14
N LYS A 297 -17.56 7.79 4.87
CA LYS A 297 -17.11 8.63 3.76
C LYS A 297 -18.22 9.58 3.34
N GLU A 298 -17.86 10.83 3.04
CA GLU A 298 -18.80 11.86 2.57
C GLU A 298 -18.76 11.98 1.05
N GLY A 299 -18.81 10.88 0.32
CA GLY A 299 -18.64 10.91 -1.14
C GLY A 299 -17.24 11.42 -1.55
N GLY A 300 -16.83 11.14 -2.74
CA GLY A 300 -15.50 11.52 -3.17
C GLY A 300 -15.41 11.78 -4.67
N LYS A 301 -14.38 12.53 -5.07
CA LYS A 301 -14.04 12.78 -6.47
C LYS A 301 -12.89 11.89 -6.88
N VAL A 302 -12.86 11.53 -8.14
CA VAL A 302 -11.76 10.76 -8.74
C VAL A 302 -11.20 11.56 -9.90
N ALA A 303 -9.88 11.60 -10.01
CA ALA A 303 -9.17 12.19 -11.14
C ALA A 303 -8.24 11.16 -11.77
N TYR A 304 -8.08 11.23 -13.08
CA TYR A 304 -7.15 10.42 -13.84
C TYR A 304 -5.81 11.13 -13.97
N ALA A 305 -4.73 10.50 -13.55
CA ALA A 305 -3.40 11.09 -13.60
C ALA A 305 -2.36 10.11 -14.17
N MET A 306 -1.29 10.69 -14.74
CA MET A 306 -0.12 9.94 -15.22
C MET A 306 1.08 10.21 -14.31
N ALA A 307 1.72 9.14 -13.80
CA ALA A 307 2.91 9.23 -12.97
C ALA A 307 4.17 8.75 -13.72
N PRO A 308 5.33 9.41 -13.52
CA PRO A 308 6.56 9.10 -14.23
C PRO A 308 7.30 7.92 -13.60
N VAL A 309 7.58 6.88 -14.39
CA VAL A 309 8.31 5.68 -13.97
C VAL A 309 9.40 5.34 -14.97
N TRP A 310 10.61 5.07 -14.49
CA TRP A 310 11.65 4.40 -15.25
C TRP A 310 11.52 2.90 -15.05
N ILE A 311 11.42 2.13 -16.14
CA ILE A 311 11.22 0.68 -16.08
C ILE A 311 12.27 -0.05 -16.93
N LEU A 312 12.75 -1.17 -16.40
CA LEU A 312 13.58 -2.13 -17.10
C LEU A 312 13.13 -3.53 -16.75
N THR A 313 12.79 -4.33 -17.74
CA THR A 313 12.56 -5.77 -17.57
C THR A 313 13.64 -6.54 -18.30
N THR A 314 14.34 -7.40 -17.59
CA THR A 314 15.39 -8.27 -18.14
C THR A 314 15.08 -9.72 -17.84
N LYS A 315 15.48 -10.61 -18.77
CA LYS A 315 15.32 -12.07 -18.62
C LYS A 315 16.61 -12.70 -18.14
N TYR A 316 16.52 -13.50 -17.09
CA TYR A 316 17.63 -14.31 -16.59
C TYR A 316 17.11 -15.67 -16.15
N ASP A 317 17.71 -16.74 -16.64
CA ASP A 317 17.30 -18.13 -16.34
C ASP A 317 15.79 -18.35 -16.58
N GLU A 318 15.32 -17.91 -17.76
CA GLU A 318 13.92 -17.94 -18.23
C GLU A 318 12.90 -17.14 -17.40
N LYS A 319 13.35 -16.44 -16.36
CA LYS A 319 12.50 -15.56 -15.52
C LYS A 319 12.70 -14.10 -15.88
N ALA A 320 11.60 -13.37 -15.87
CA ALA A 320 11.62 -11.91 -15.99
C ALA A 320 11.92 -11.28 -14.61
N TYR A 321 12.79 -10.29 -14.61
CA TYR A 321 13.15 -9.46 -13.45
C TYR A 321 12.89 -8.01 -13.84
N THR A 322 11.95 -7.38 -13.13
CA THR A 322 11.54 -6.01 -13.39
C THR A 322 12.13 -5.09 -12.34
N PHE A 323 12.65 -3.96 -12.81
CA PHE A 323 13.18 -2.86 -12.00
C PHE A 323 12.39 -1.61 -12.35
N MET A 324 11.96 -0.89 -11.32
CA MET A 324 11.17 0.32 -11.48
C MET A 324 11.76 1.42 -10.62
N MET A 325 11.79 2.64 -11.15
CA MET A 325 12.22 3.81 -10.38
C MET A 325 11.19 4.92 -10.54
N ASN A 326 10.80 5.50 -9.43
CA ASN A 326 10.01 6.72 -9.41
C ASN A 326 10.75 7.82 -10.17
N GLY A 327 10.17 8.31 -11.27
CA GLY A 327 10.78 9.30 -12.17
C GLY A 327 10.86 10.70 -11.56
N GLN A 328 10.22 10.92 -10.42
CA GLN A 328 10.26 12.17 -9.68
C GLN A 328 11.25 12.11 -8.52
N THR A 329 11.14 11.12 -7.64
CA THR A 329 11.94 11.02 -6.41
C THR A 329 13.24 10.25 -6.60
N GLY A 330 13.29 9.33 -7.54
CA GLY A 330 14.43 8.44 -7.78
C GLY A 330 14.44 7.18 -6.90
N LYS A 331 13.35 6.90 -6.17
CA LYS A 331 13.21 5.67 -5.39
C LYS A 331 13.17 4.46 -6.32
N MET A 332 14.09 3.51 -6.11
CA MET A 332 14.26 2.31 -6.94
C MET A 332 13.73 1.08 -6.21
N VAL A 333 13.00 0.25 -6.94
CA VAL A 333 12.51 -1.06 -6.50
C VAL A 333 12.79 -2.12 -7.57
N GLY A 334 12.79 -3.38 -7.19
CA GLY A 334 12.96 -4.48 -8.13
C GLY A 334 13.29 -5.79 -7.43
N SER A 335 13.19 -6.90 -8.16
CA SER A 335 13.60 -8.21 -7.70
C SER A 335 14.95 -8.59 -8.29
N LEU A 336 15.74 -9.33 -7.53
CA LEU A 336 17.06 -9.79 -7.95
C LEU A 336 17.13 -11.32 -7.91
N PRO A 337 17.76 -11.95 -8.92
CA PRO A 337 18.07 -13.36 -8.83
C PRO A 337 19.13 -13.60 -7.77
N TYR A 338 19.12 -14.77 -7.14
CA TYR A 338 20.16 -15.20 -6.24
C TYR A 338 20.86 -16.45 -6.77
N ASP A 339 22.18 -16.47 -6.58
CA ASP A 339 23.04 -17.60 -6.93
C ASP A 339 22.96 -18.66 -5.81
N ARG A 340 22.34 -19.81 -6.13
CA ARG A 340 22.16 -20.92 -5.18
C ARG A 340 23.49 -21.45 -4.64
N ASN A 341 24.54 -21.50 -5.45
CA ASN A 341 25.85 -21.98 -5.03
C ASN A 341 26.48 -21.01 -4.04
N LYS A 342 26.40 -19.71 -4.30
CA LYS A 342 26.83 -18.69 -3.35
C LYS A 342 26.01 -18.76 -2.06
N ALA A 343 24.70 -18.89 -2.14
CA ALA A 343 23.82 -18.99 -0.97
C ALA A 343 24.16 -20.18 -0.06
N LEU A 344 24.60 -21.29 -0.63
CA LEU A 344 25.09 -22.44 0.14
C LEU A 344 26.51 -22.23 0.70
N LEU A 345 27.40 -21.60 -0.06
CA LEU A 345 28.79 -21.43 0.32
C LEU A 345 29.00 -20.37 1.41
N TYR A 346 28.23 -19.25 1.35
CA TYR A 346 28.36 -18.13 2.27
C TYR A 346 28.19 -18.51 3.75
N PRO A 347 27.18 -19.31 4.17
CA PRO A 347 27.07 -19.73 5.57
C PRO A 347 28.09 -20.82 5.95
N LEU A 348 28.58 -21.62 4.98
CA LEU A 348 29.55 -22.67 5.27
C LEU A 348 30.93 -22.13 5.64
N VAL A 349 31.34 -21.01 5.05
CA VAL A 349 32.65 -20.40 5.37
C VAL A 349 32.73 -19.93 6.82
N PRO A 350 31.83 -19.08 7.34
CA PRO A 350 31.87 -18.72 8.76
C PRO A 350 31.62 -19.91 9.69
N ALA A 351 30.76 -20.87 9.30
CA ALA A 351 30.54 -22.07 10.11
C ALA A 351 31.81 -22.92 10.25
N ALA A 352 32.59 -23.09 9.19
CA ALA A 352 33.86 -23.80 9.21
C ALA A 352 34.91 -23.13 10.12
N ILE A 353 34.81 -21.82 10.34
CA ILE A 353 35.67 -21.05 11.24
C ILE A 353 35.13 -21.09 12.68
N MET A 354 33.82 -20.85 12.85
CA MET A 354 33.23 -20.71 14.18
C MET A 354 33.09 -22.02 14.94
N ILE A 355 32.83 -23.15 14.25
CA ILE A 355 32.67 -24.47 14.88
C ILE A 355 33.97 -24.91 15.61
N PRO A 356 35.16 -24.85 14.99
CA PRO A 356 36.43 -25.16 15.71
C PRO A 356 36.69 -24.22 16.89
N ILE A 357 36.42 -22.92 16.72
CA ILE A 357 36.59 -21.92 17.80
C ILE A 357 35.66 -22.25 18.97
N ALA A 358 34.39 -22.48 18.70
CA ALA A 358 33.42 -22.85 19.74
C ALA A 358 33.77 -24.15 20.43
N TYR A 359 34.28 -25.16 19.68
CA TYR A 359 34.78 -26.41 20.25
C TYR A 359 35.97 -26.19 21.19
N PHE A 360 36.93 -25.36 20.79
CA PHE A 360 38.10 -25.03 21.64
C PHE A 360 37.71 -24.30 22.92
N ILE A 361 36.80 -23.32 22.83
CA ILE A 361 36.28 -22.58 24.00
C ILE A 361 35.53 -23.53 24.94
N ALA A 362 34.65 -24.37 24.42
CA ALA A 362 33.91 -25.35 25.22
C ALA A 362 34.87 -26.33 25.93
N LYS A 363 35.91 -26.78 25.24
CA LYS A 363 36.93 -27.65 25.84
C LYS A 363 37.72 -26.96 26.96
N MET A 364 38.05 -25.66 26.81
CA MET A 364 38.69 -24.87 27.86
C MET A 364 37.84 -24.65 29.10
N MET A 365 36.50 -24.55 28.91
CA MET A 365 35.57 -24.35 30.03
C MET A 365 35.25 -25.65 30.80
N LEU A 366 35.53 -26.81 30.20
CA LEU A 366 35.27 -28.13 30.82
C LEU A 366 36.55 -28.79 31.44
N THR A 367 37.72 -28.16 31.29
CA THR A 367 38.98 -28.54 31.94
C THR A 367 39.33 -27.56 33.01
#